data_a29e3f282a13ead9b62b2cd187f7d361
#
_entry.id   a29e3f282a13ead9b62b2cd187f7d361
#
_cell.length_a   1.000
_cell.length_b   1.000
_cell.length_c   1.000
_cell.angle_alpha   90.00
_cell.angle_beta   90.00
_cell.angle_gamma   90.00
#
_symmetry.space_group_name_H-M   'P 1'
#
loop_
_entity.id
_entity.type
_entity.pdbx_description
1 polymer ?
#
loop_
_entity_poly.entity_id
_entity_poly.type
_entity_poly.pdbx_seq_one_letter_code
_entity_poly.pdbx_strand_id
1 'polypeptide(L)'
;QYRITNFEFEEYLLGAIGMGSPKKLFAPNWFILKNFHGQYYADSDKLENYLHFRHNVPIKKYFDDMSKTLPKFYKLSKLAPGGLVKKFLMEGLANKEVFGTMNWIKNRVPERISAYYGSYEDWKNIPKTWDKFEIKKASMTPTYLDHGYDESKPQSELDLDDMKKAAEFRGGKCLSESMTKGDLYTPLKWQCAFGHTFEMTPNLVLNGGHWCPECDPIPWNYDE
;
A
#
# COMPACT_ATOMS: atom_id res chain seq x y z
N GLN A 1 0.77 17.56 8.80
CA GLN A 1 0.73 16.67 7.65
C GLN A 1 2.09 16.70 6.93
N TYR A 2 2.75 15.54 6.85
CA TYR A 2 4.05 15.42 6.20
C TYR A 2 3.86 14.87 4.78
N ARG A 3 4.58 15.43 3.82
CA ARG A 3 4.65 14.92 2.47
C ARG A 3 6.07 14.38 2.22
N ILE A 4 6.23 13.10 2.39
CA ILE A 4 7.50 12.39 2.29
C ILE A 4 7.28 11.07 1.54
N THR A 5 8.35 10.54 0.99
CA THR A 5 8.35 9.19 0.42
C THR A 5 8.36 8.12 1.52
N ASN A 6 7.96 6.90 1.18
CA ASN A 6 8.10 5.77 2.11
C ASN A 6 9.58 5.56 2.52
N PHE A 7 10.51 5.76 1.61
CA PHE A 7 11.93 5.66 1.93
C PHE A 7 12.38 6.69 2.98
N GLU A 8 11.94 7.95 2.83
CA GLU A 8 12.22 9.00 3.82
C GLU A 8 11.57 8.70 5.17
N PHE A 9 10.34 8.19 5.18
CA PHE A 9 9.67 7.74 6.41
C PHE A 9 10.50 6.68 7.14
N GLU A 10 10.91 5.63 6.43
CA GLU A 10 11.75 4.58 6.99
C GLU A 10 13.12 5.09 7.46
N GLU A 11 13.70 6.05 6.75
CA GLU A 11 14.98 6.65 7.14
C GLU A 11 14.88 7.43 8.45
N TYR A 12 13.81 8.21 8.65
CA TYR A 12 13.54 8.89 9.92
C TYR A 12 13.24 7.90 11.05
N LEU A 13 12.38 6.92 10.80
CA LEU A 13 11.99 5.92 11.79
C LEU A 13 13.20 5.10 12.25
N LEU A 14 13.90 4.48 11.32
CA LEU A 14 15.05 3.62 11.61
C LEU A 14 16.21 4.41 12.20
N GLY A 15 16.42 5.64 11.74
CA GLY A 15 17.41 6.56 12.31
C GLY A 15 17.11 6.87 13.77
N ALA A 16 15.87 7.19 14.10
CA ALA A 16 15.44 7.54 15.47
C ALA A 16 15.59 6.36 16.45
N ILE A 17 15.30 5.13 16.02
CA ILE A 17 15.49 3.93 16.86
C ILE A 17 16.93 3.39 16.81
N GLY A 18 17.81 4.00 15.99
CA GLY A 18 19.22 3.68 15.95
C GLY A 18 19.63 2.53 15.02
N MET A 19 18.74 2.06 14.17
CA MET A 19 19.03 1.01 13.17
C MET A 19 19.72 1.53 11.91
N GLY A 20 19.77 2.85 11.73
CA GLY A 20 20.44 3.50 10.61
C GLY A 20 19.58 3.59 9.35
N SER A 21 20.22 3.55 8.18
CA SER A 21 19.52 3.72 6.90
C SER A 21 18.79 2.46 6.43
N PRO A 22 17.62 2.58 5.80
CA PRO A 22 16.92 1.49 5.12
C PRO A 22 17.80 0.72 4.15
N LYS A 23 18.77 1.37 3.52
CA LYS A 23 19.71 0.76 2.58
C LYS A 23 20.49 -0.43 3.16
N LYS A 24 20.70 -0.43 4.47
CA LYS A 24 21.40 -1.51 5.17
C LYS A 24 20.50 -2.70 5.49
N LEU A 25 19.19 -2.46 5.57
CA LEU A 25 18.22 -3.41 6.10
C LEU A 25 17.32 -4.02 5.02
N PHE A 26 17.13 -3.32 3.91
CA PHE A 26 16.23 -3.75 2.83
C PHE A 26 16.93 -3.76 1.47
N ALA A 27 16.34 -4.45 0.51
CA ALA A 27 16.68 -4.30 -0.90
C ALA A 27 15.60 -3.43 -1.59
N PRO A 28 15.93 -2.67 -2.66
CA PRO A 28 14.97 -1.81 -3.34
C PRO A 28 13.74 -2.57 -3.85
N ASN A 29 13.92 -3.76 -4.37
CA ASN A 29 12.87 -4.60 -4.93
C ASN A 29 11.95 -5.26 -3.87
N TRP A 30 12.14 -4.95 -2.58
CA TRP A 30 11.20 -5.33 -1.53
C TRP A 30 10.11 -4.30 -1.32
N PHE A 31 10.31 -3.06 -1.81
CA PHE A 31 9.34 -1.99 -1.69
C PHE A 31 8.30 -2.05 -2.81
N ILE A 32 7.05 -1.73 -2.48
CA ILE A 32 6.00 -1.54 -3.46
C ILE A 32 6.22 -0.21 -4.20
N LEU A 33 5.82 -0.16 -5.46
CA LEU A 33 6.02 1.02 -6.32
C LEU A 33 4.75 1.80 -6.59
N LYS A 34 3.58 1.15 -6.43
CA LYS A 34 2.26 1.72 -6.74
C LYS A 34 1.33 1.57 -5.54
N ASN A 35 0.30 2.40 -5.50
CA ASN A 35 -0.86 2.27 -4.61
C ASN A 35 -0.50 2.10 -3.12
N PHE A 36 0.56 2.75 -2.67
CA PHE A 36 0.94 2.77 -1.26
C PHE A 36 -0.07 3.64 -0.47
N HIS A 37 -0.46 3.18 0.73
CA HIS A 37 -1.47 3.81 1.57
C HIS A 37 -1.02 5.11 2.26
N GLY A 38 -0.33 5.98 1.56
CA GLY A 38 0.05 7.29 2.05
C GLY A 38 -0.86 8.36 1.45
N GLN A 39 -2.09 8.46 1.94
CA GLN A 39 -3.08 9.36 1.35
C GLN A 39 -2.80 10.82 1.68
N TYR A 40 -2.90 11.68 0.67
CA TYR A 40 -2.93 13.12 0.81
C TYR A 40 -4.35 13.63 0.59
N TYR A 41 -4.91 14.27 1.60
CA TYR A 41 -6.23 14.88 1.51
C TYR A 41 -6.06 16.34 1.11
N ALA A 42 -6.48 16.69 -0.09
CA ALA A 42 -6.33 18.05 -0.64
C ALA A 42 -7.12 19.10 0.16
N ASP A 43 -8.19 18.68 0.81
CA ASP A 43 -9.08 19.55 1.61
C ASP A 43 -8.86 19.44 3.13
N SER A 44 -7.77 18.83 3.57
CA SER A 44 -7.47 18.65 5.01
C SER A 44 -7.33 19.96 5.78
N ASP A 45 -7.14 21.09 5.09
CA ASP A 45 -7.14 22.42 5.70
C ASP A 45 -8.51 22.80 6.28
N LYS A 46 -9.60 22.30 5.70
CA LYS A 46 -10.95 22.48 6.26
C LYS A 46 -11.03 21.90 7.68
N LEU A 47 -10.53 20.66 7.85
CA LEU A 47 -10.51 20.01 9.16
C LEU A 47 -9.57 20.71 10.15
N GLU A 48 -8.41 21.19 9.65
CA GLU A 48 -7.47 21.97 10.46
C GLU A 48 -8.10 23.26 10.98
N ASN A 49 -8.87 23.96 10.16
CA ASN A 49 -9.55 25.19 10.56
C ASN A 49 -10.59 24.97 11.65
N TYR A 50 -11.17 23.76 11.77
CA TYR A 50 -12.12 23.42 12.83
C TYR A 50 -11.44 22.88 14.08
N LEU A 51 -10.44 22.02 13.94
CA LEU A 51 -9.92 21.21 15.03
C LEU A 51 -8.52 21.63 15.51
N HIS A 52 -7.80 22.44 14.72
CA HIS A 52 -6.41 22.88 15.03
C HIS A 52 -5.51 21.71 15.44
N PHE A 53 -5.58 20.58 14.72
CA PHE A 53 -4.92 19.32 15.10
C PHE A 53 -3.45 19.25 14.65
N ARG A 54 -3.01 20.13 13.76
CA ARG A 54 -1.65 20.13 13.23
C ARG A 54 -0.69 20.84 14.19
N HIS A 55 0.22 20.08 14.74
CA HIS A 55 1.25 20.65 15.62
C HIS A 55 2.44 21.26 14.88
N ASN A 56 2.53 21.12 13.55
CA ASN A 56 3.61 21.65 12.69
C ASN A 56 5.02 21.32 13.19
N VAL A 57 5.19 20.19 13.86
CA VAL A 57 6.47 19.72 14.37
C VAL A 57 7.29 19.20 13.18
N PRO A 58 8.58 19.57 13.01
CA PRO A 58 9.43 18.96 12.00
C PRO A 58 9.46 17.44 12.12
N ILE A 59 9.38 16.72 11.00
CA ILE A 59 9.25 15.26 11.00
C ILE A 59 10.39 14.57 11.76
N LYS A 60 11.61 15.06 11.62
CA LYS A 60 12.75 14.53 12.36
C LYS A 60 12.52 14.64 13.87
N LYS A 61 12.07 15.80 14.33
CA LYS A 61 11.77 16.01 15.76
C LYS A 61 10.64 15.09 16.24
N TYR A 62 9.61 14.87 15.40
CA TYR A 62 8.54 13.93 15.72
C TYR A 62 9.08 12.52 16.00
N PHE A 63 9.93 11.98 15.12
CA PHE A 63 10.52 10.65 15.31
C PHE A 63 11.54 10.62 16.46
N ASP A 64 12.32 11.68 16.65
CA ASP A 64 13.24 11.80 17.78
C ASP A 64 12.47 11.79 19.13
N ASP A 65 11.35 12.49 19.22
CA ASP A 65 10.50 12.50 20.41
C ASP A 65 9.81 11.15 20.62
N MET A 66 9.26 10.56 19.57
CA MET A 66 8.70 9.21 19.61
C MET A 66 9.73 8.19 20.14
N SER A 67 10.97 8.27 19.68
CA SER A 67 12.03 7.34 20.11
C SER A 67 12.34 7.42 21.61
N LYS A 68 12.07 8.57 22.27
CA LYS A 68 12.26 8.74 23.71
C LYS A 68 11.21 7.99 24.54
N THR A 69 10.03 7.73 23.96
CA THR A 69 8.96 6.98 24.63
C THR A 69 9.17 5.46 24.53
N LEU A 70 10.04 5.00 23.64
CA LEU A 70 10.34 3.58 23.48
C LEU A 70 11.18 3.04 24.64
N PRO A 71 10.99 1.77 25.00
CA PRO A 71 11.81 1.09 25.99
C PRO A 71 13.30 1.21 25.68
N LYS A 72 14.13 1.41 26.72
CA LYS A 72 15.57 1.67 26.57
C LYS A 72 16.33 0.59 25.81
N PHE A 73 15.84 -0.65 25.79
CA PHE A 73 16.48 -1.75 25.06
C PHE A 73 16.49 -1.55 23.55
N TYR A 74 15.57 -0.76 22.97
CA TYR A 74 15.62 -0.42 21.54
C TYR A 74 16.90 0.35 21.17
N LYS A 75 17.52 1.06 22.13
CA LYS A 75 18.79 1.74 21.90
C LYS A 75 19.95 0.76 21.65
N LEU A 76 19.81 -0.51 22.08
CA LEU A 76 20.78 -1.57 21.81
C LEU A 76 20.77 -2.02 20.34
N SER A 77 19.72 -1.68 19.58
CA SER A 77 19.66 -1.95 18.13
C SER A 77 20.83 -1.34 17.35
N LYS A 78 21.39 -0.23 17.87
CA LYS A 78 22.61 0.39 17.30
C LYS A 78 23.82 -0.54 17.26
N LEU A 79 23.87 -1.52 18.13
CA LEU A 79 24.96 -2.51 18.23
C LEU A 79 24.77 -3.71 17.32
N ALA A 80 23.56 -3.88 16.76
CA ALA A 80 23.24 -5.00 15.90
C ALA A 80 23.87 -4.81 14.50
N PRO A 81 24.67 -5.76 14.02
CA PRO A 81 25.19 -5.71 12.66
C PRO A 81 24.05 -5.69 11.64
N GLY A 82 23.97 -4.65 10.80
CA GLY A 82 22.87 -4.47 9.85
C GLY A 82 22.64 -5.66 8.91
N GLY A 83 23.71 -6.37 8.53
CA GLY A 83 23.60 -7.58 7.72
C GLY A 83 22.89 -8.74 8.43
N LEU A 84 23.10 -8.88 9.74
CA LEU A 84 22.38 -9.89 10.54
C LEU A 84 20.90 -9.50 10.72
N VAL A 85 20.64 -8.24 11.02
CA VAL A 85 19.26 -7.72 11.11
C VAL A 85 18.52 -7.92 9.80
N LYS A 86 19.15 -7.60 8.67
CA LYS A 86 18.59 -7.84 7.34
C LYS A 86 18.20 -9.30 7.16
N LYS A 87 19.17 -10.21 7.38
CA LYS A 87 18.98 -11.64 7.11
C LYS A 87 17.99 -12.33 8.05
N PHE A 88 18.05 -12.04 9.35
CA PHE A 88 17.25 -12.79 10.33
C PHE A 88 15.91 -12.14 10.69
N LEU A 89 15.79 -10.84 10.52
CA LEU A 89 14.57 -10.13 10.86
C LEU A 89 13.84 -9.62 9.60
N MET A 90 14.49 -8.80 8.78
CA MET A 90 13.82 -8.11 7.67
C MET A 90 13.47 -9.06 6.52
N GLU A 91 14.31 -10.05 6.21
CA GLU A 91 13.96 -11.09 5.24
C GLU A 91 12.78 -11.94 5.70
N GLY A 92 12.70 -12.23 7.00
CA GLY A 92 11.55 -12.92 7.59
C GLY A 92 10.25 -12.13 7.42
N LEU A 93 10.28 -10.82 7.70
CA LEU A 93 9.13 -9.94 7.52
C LEU A 93 8.74 -9.80 6.03
N ALA A 94 9.72 -9.62 5.14
CA ALA A 94 9.48 -9.50 3.71
C ALA A 94 8.89 -10.78 3.09
N ASN A 95 9.16 -11.94 3.67
CA ASN A 95 8.64 -13.23 3.25
C ASN A 95 7.45 -13.74 4.09
N LYS A 96 6.95 -12.94 5.04
CA LYS A 96 5.83 -13.34 5.89
C LYS A 96 4.60 -13.63 5.04
N GLU A 97 3.94 -14.73 5.36
CA GLU A 97 2.69 -15.12 4.70
C GLU A 97 1.66 -13.99 4.79
N VAL A 98 0.86 -13.83 3.75
CA VAL A 98 -0.17 -12.79 3.56
C VAL A 98 0.38 -11.38 3.34
N PHE A 99 1.31 -10.90 4.17
CA PHE A 99 1.70 -9.47 4.18
C PHE A 99 3.08 -9.17 3.56
N GLY A 100 3.92 -10.18 3.41
CA GLY A 100 5.28 -10.00 2.92
C GLY A 100 5.34 -9.78 1.40
N THR A 101 5.91 -8.67 0.96
CA THR A 101 6.03 -8.33 -0.46
C THR A 101 6.80 -9.41 -1.25
N MET A 102 7.84 -9.98 -0.65
CA MET A 102 8.61 -11.07 -1.29
C MET A 102 7.87 -12.40 -1.28
N ASN A 103 6.95 -12.62 -0.33
CA ASN A 103 6.04 -13.77 -0.36
C ASN A 103 5.10 -13.68 -1.56
N TRP A 104 4.52 -12.49 -1.84
CA TRP A 104 3.67 -12.31 -3.01
C TRP A 104 4.39 -12.63 -4.32
N ILE A 105 5.64 -12.18 -4.42
CA ILE A 105 6.49 -12.43 -5.61
C ILE A 105 6.83 -13.91 -5.74
N LYS A 106 7.26 -14.55 -4.67
CA LYS A 106 7.62 -15.98 -4.63
C LYS A 106 6.45 -16.86 -5.02
N ASN A 107 5.27 -16.57 -4.50
CA ASN A 107 4.05 -17.35 -4.73
C ASN A 107 3.26 -16.87 -5.96
N ARG A 108 3.77 -15.88 -6.70
CA ARG A 108 3.13 -15.34 -7.90
C ARG A 108 1.69 -14.88 -7.67
N VAL A 109 1.42 -14.18 -6.56
CA VAL A 109 0.10 -13.70 -6.18
C VAL A 109 -0.36 -12.61 -7.17
N PRO A 110 -1.26 -12.92 -8.15
CA PRO A 110 -1.49 -12.04 -9.29
C PRO A 110 -2.09 -10.70 -8.90
N GLU A 111 -3.05 -10.71 -7.96
CA GLU A 111 -3.72 -9.51 -7.47
C GLU A 111 -2.72 -8.53 -6.83
N ARG A 112 -1.87 -9.03 -5.92
CA ARG A 112 -0.89 -8.20 -5.23
C ARG A 112 0.19 -7.69 -6.19
N ILE A 113 0.64 -8.52 -7.14
CA ILE A 113 1.63 -8.11 -8.13
C ILE A 113 1.05 -7.05 -9.06
N SER A 114 -0.17 -7.23 -9.55
CA SER A 114 -0.85 -6.27 -10.41
C SER A 114 -1.03 -4.93 -9.70
N ALA A 115 -1.59 -4.94 -8.49
CA ALA A 115 -1.88 -3.73 -7.73
C ALA A 115 -0.62 -2.94 -7.36
N TYR A 116 0.44 -3.61 -6.89
CA TYR A 116 1.59 -2.93 -6.28
C TYR A 116 2.81 -2.79 -7.18
N TYR A 117 2.89 -3.55 -8.25
CA TYR A 117 4.02 -3.50 -9.20
C TYR A 117 3.58 -3.29 -10.66
N GLY A 118 2.31 -3.57 -10.99
CA GLY A 118 1.80 -3.59 -12.35
C GLY A 118 1.91 -4.98 -12.96
N SER A 119 3.13 -5.51 -13.06
CA SER A 119 3.38 -6.88 -13.52
C SER A 119 4.58 -7.51 -12.82
N TYR A 120 4.73 -8.83 -12.98
CA TYR A 120 5.92 -9.52 -12.50
C TYR A 120 7.20 -9.07 -13.22
N GLU A 121 7.09 -8.76 -14.50
CA GLU A 121 8.22 -8.25 -15.28
C GLU A 121 8.64 -6.84 -14.81
N ASP A 122 7.66 -5.97 -14.47
CA ASP A 122 7.96 -4.66 -13.89
C ASP A 122 8.73 -4.82 -12.57
N TRP A 123 8.30 -5.74 -11.71
CA TRP A 123 9.04 -6.04 -10.48
C TRP A 123 10.46 -6.55 -10.77
N LYS A 124 10.66 -7.43 -11.76
CA LYS A 124 11.99 -7.94 -12.14
C LYS A 124 12.94 -6.84 -12.60
N ASN A 125 12.40 -5.78 -13.19
CA ASN A 125 13.16 -4.64 -13.66
C ASN A 125 13.58 -3.69 -12.51
N ILE A 126 13.06 -3.87 -11.28
CA ILE A 126 13.51 -3.09 -10.14
C ILE A 126 14.94 -3.51 -9.79
N PRO A 127 15.88 -2.56 -9.70
CA PRO A 127 17.24 -2.87 -9.26
C PRO A 127 17.26 -3.57 -7.89
N LYS A 128 18.10 -4.59 -7.75
CA LYS A 128 18.23 -5.34 -6.49
C LYS A 128 19.15 -4.66 -5.48
N THR A 129 19.87 -3.64 -5.91
CA THR A 129 20.88 -2.93 -5.12
C THR A 129 20.66 -1.42 -5.20
N TRP A 130 20.96 -0.72 -4.11
CA TRP A 130 20.68 0.71 -3.97
C TRP A 130 21.60 1.61 -4.83
N ASP A 131 22.74 1.13 -5.26
CA ASP A 131 23.65 1.81 -6.19
C ASP A 131 23.05 2.00 -7.59
N LYS A 132 22.11 1.13 -7.94
CA LYS A 132 21.40 1.15 -9.23
C LYS A 132 19.98 1.67 -9.14
N PHE A 133 19.49 1.96 -7.93
CA PHE A 133 18.13 2.43 -7.70
C PHE A 133 18.11 3.92 -7.40
N GLU A 134 17.37 4.67 -8.23
CA GLU A 134 17.16 6.10 -8.00
C GLU A 134 16.07 6.31 -6.93
N ILE A 135 16.46 6.93 -5.81
CA ILE A 135 15.52 7.31 -4.75
C ILE A 135 14.91 8.66 -5.13
N LYS A 136 13.65 8.64 -5.50
CA LYS A 136 12.91 9.87 -5.83
C LYS A 136 12.55 10.61 -4.55
N LYS A 137 12.55 11.94 -4.64
CA LYS A 137 12.00 12.82 -3.60
C LYS A 137 10.48 12.85 -3.66
N ALA A 138 9.84 13.19 -2.55
CA ALA A 138 8.40 13.41 -2.52
C ALA A 138 8.01 14.53 -3.50
N SER A 139 7.08 14.24 -4.39
CA SER A 139 6.51 15.25 -5.30
C SER A 139 5.46 16.08 -4.55
N MET A 140 5.42 17.39 -4.79
CA MET A 140 4.34 18.26 -4.31
C MET A 140 3.13 18.24 -5.27
N THR A 141 3.29 17.66 -6.46
CA THR A 141 2.18 17.46 -7.40
C THR A 141 1.38 16.24 -6.97
N PRO A 142 0.06 16.34 -6.77
CA PRO A 142 -0.77 15.19 -6.50
C PRO A 142 -0.70 14.16 -7.62
N THR A 143 -0.57 12.89 -7.28
CA THR A 143 -0.73 11.78 -8.20
C THR A 143 -1.95 11.00 -7.73
N TYR A 144 -2.94 10.86 -8.60
CA TYR A 144 -4.10 10.04 -8.29
C TYR A 144 -3.71 8.57 -8.31
N LEU A 145 -4.31 7.80 -7.41
CA LEU A 145 -4.17 6.35 -7.41
C LEU A 145 -4.81 5.79 -8.68
N ASP A 146 -4.14 4.85 -9.31
CA ASP A 146 -4.65 4.14 -10.47
C ASP A 146 -5.31 2.84 -10.00
N HIS A 147 -6.64 2.77 -10.09
CA HIS A 147 -7.42 1.58 -9.78
C HIS A 147 -8.02 0.92 -11.02
N GLY A 148 -7.43 1.21 -12.19
CA GLY A 148 -7.73 0.56 -13.47
C GLY A 148 -8.84 1.23 -14.27
N TYR A 149 -9.72 2.02 -13.68
CA TYR A 149 -10.79 2.73 -14.36
C TYR A 149 -10.61 4.25 -14.26
N ASP A 150 -11.33 5.02 -15.04
CA ASP A 150 -11.28 6.50 -15.00
C ASP A 150 -12.03 7.04 -13.78
N GLU A 151 -11.30 7.31 -12.71
CA GLU A 151 -11.83 7.87 -11.45
C GLU A 151 -12.28 9.34 -11.57
N SER A 152 -12.00 10.02 -12.68
CA SER A 152 -12.50 11.37 -12.93
C SER A 152 -13.94 11.41 -13.40
N LYS A 153 -14.49 10.27 -13.82
CA LYS A 153 -15.91 10.16 -14.22
C LYS A 153 -16.82 10.43 -13.01
N PRO A 154 -17.88 11.24 -13.20
CA PRO A 154 -18.92 11.34 -12.20
C PRO A 154 -19.59 9.98 -11.99
N GLN A 155 -20.07 9.71 -10.77
CA GLN A 155 -20.71 8.42 -10.43
C GLN A 155 -21.80 8.02 -11.43
N SER A 156 -22.62 9.00 -11.87
CA SER A 156 -23.71 8.79 -12.83
C SER A 156 -23.27 8.28 -14.21
N GLU A 157 -21.98 8.36 -14.51
CA GLU A 157 -21.40 7.92 -15.79
C GLU A 157 -20.67 6.59 -15.72
N LEU A 158 -20.45 6.07 -14.50
CA LEU A 158 -19.81 4.78 -14.32
C LEU A 158 -20.71 3.65 -14.86
N ASP A 159 -20.11 2.74 -15.59
CA ASP A 159 -20.80 1.65 -16.25
C ASP A 159 -20.08 0.30 -16.05
N LEU A 160 -20.60 -0.74 -16.71
CA LEU A 160 -20.06 -2.09 -16.57
C LEU A 160 -18.60 -2.20 -17.08
N ASP A 161 -18.19 -1.39 -18.04
CA ASP A 161 -16.81 -1.41 -18.53
C ASP A 161 -15.83 -0.90 -17.47
N ASP A 162 -16.22 0.14 -16.72
CA ASP A 162 -15.44 0.62 -15.57
C ASP A 162 -15.32 -0.46 -14.49
N MET A 163 -16.38 -1.22 -14.24
CA MET A 163 -16.36 -2.35 -13.29
C MET A 163 -15.43 -3.48 -13.75
N LYS A 164 -15.42 -3.79 -15.04
CA LYS A 164 -14.49 -4.78 -15.61
C LYS A 164 -13.05 -4.33 -15.44
N LYS A 165 -12.74 -3.08 -15.74
CA LYS A 165 -11.40 -2.49 -15.58
C LYS A 165 -10.94 -2.48 -14.12
N ALA A 166 -11.82 -2.12 -13.19
CA ALA A 166 -11.53 -2.17 -11.76
C ALA A 166 -11.25 -3.60 -11.26
N ALA A 167 -11.94 -4.59 -11.80
CA ALA A 167 -11.68 -6.00 -11.49
C ALA A 167 -10.36 -6.48 -12.09
N GLU A 168 -10.04 -6.11 -13.33
CA GLU A 168 -8.77 -6.45 -13.99
C GLU A 168 -7.57 -5.86 -13.26
N PHE A 169 -7.68 -4.63 -12.76
CA PHE A 169 -6.66 -4.02 -11.90
C PHE A 169 -6.31 -4.91 -10.70
N ARG A 170 -7.31 -5.60 -10.14
CA ARG A 170 -7.16 -6.53 -9.01
C ARG A 170 -6.79 -7.97 -9.45
N GLY A 171 -6.47 -8.17 -10.74
CA GLY A 171 -6.17 -9.47 -11.32
C GLY A 171 -7.39 -10.40 -11.47
N GLY A 172 -8.60 -9.87 -11.27
CA GLY A 172 -9.85 -10.60 -11.34
C GLY A 172 -10.73 -10.23 -12.53
N LYS A 173 -12.03 -10.50 -12.42
CA LYS A 173 -13.03 -10.23 -13.45
C LYS A 173 -14.35 -9.77 -12.85
N CYS A 174 -15.08 -8.89 -13.53
CA CYS A 174 -16.51 -8.70 -13.32
C CYS A 174 -17.25 -9.69 -14.23
N LEU A 175 -18.07 -10.57 -13.63
CA LEU A 175 -18.81 -11.63 -14.33
C LEU A 175 -20.24 -11.21 -14.69
N SER A 176 -20.71 -10.05 -14.19
CA SER A 176 -22.04 -9.53 -14.57
C SER A 176 -22.05 -9.12 -16.03
N GLU A 177 -23.18 -9.36 -16.71
CA GLU A 177 -23.37 -9.05 -18.14
C GLU A 177 -24.00 -7.67 -18.36
N SER A 178 -24.63 -7.11 -17.32
CA SER A 178 -25.27 -5.80 -17.37
C SER A 178 -25.17 -5.08 -16.05
N MET A 179 -25.27 -3.76 -16.11
CA MET A 179 -25.32 -2.85 -14.96
C MET A 179 -26.16 -1.62 -15.37
N THR A 180 -26.99 -1.13 -14.47
CA THR A 180 -27.59 0.20 -14.66
C THR A 180 -26.50 1.25 -14.47
N LYS A 181 -26.32 2.11 -15.47
CA LYS A 181 -25.33 3.18 -15.45
C LYS A 181 -25.49 4.05 -14.19
N GLY A 182 -24.41 4.24 -13.44
CA GLY A 182 -24.40 5.02 -12.20
C GLY A 182 -24.93 4.30 -10.96
N ASP A 183 -25.46 3.10 -11.07
CA ASP A 183 -25.93 2.32 -9.92
C ASP A 183 -24.74 1.58 -9.25
N LEU A 184 -24.26 2.15 -8.19
CA LEU A 184 -23.17 1.54 -7.41
C LEU A 184 -23.66 0.66 -6.24
N TYR A 185 -24.97 0.48 -6.08
CA TYR A 185 -25.53 -0.20 -4.90
C TYR A 185 -26.20 -1.55 -5.20
N THR A 186 -26.55 -1.81 -6.45
CA THR A 186 -26.97 -3.16 -6.87
C THR A 186 -25.75 -4.08 -6.93
N PRO A 187 -25.71 -5.21 -6.22
CA PRO A 187 -24.60 -6.14 -6.24
C PRO A 187 -24.31 -6.66 -7.64
N LEU A 188 -23.04 -6.72 -7.99
CA LEU A 188 -22.53 -7.38 -9.18
C LEU A 188 -21.80 -8.67 -8.78
N LYS A 189 -21.64 -9.55 -9.75
CA LYS A 189 -20.90 -10.81 -9.59
C LYS A 189 -19.44 -10.62 -10.03
N TRP A 190 -18.53 -11.01 -9.16
CA TRP A 190 -17.08 -10.86 -9.34
C TRP A 190 -16.37 -12.21 -9.22
N GLN A 191 -15.17 -12.28 -9.79
CA GLN A 191 -14.24 -13.38 -9.61
C GLN A 191 -12.85 -12.81 -9.29
N CYS A 192 -12.21 -13.31 -8.23
CA CYS A 192 -10.85 -12.93 -7.91
C CYS A 192 -9.81 -13.70 -8.75
N ALA A 193 -8.53 -13.32 -8.61
CA ALA A 193 -7.41 -13.95 -9.30
C ALA A 193 -7.25 -15.45 -9.00
N PHE A 194 -7.76 -15.92 -7.87
CA PHE A 194 -7.72 -17.33 -7.45
C PHE A 194 -8.96 -18.14 -7.86
N GLY A 195 -9.90 -17.50 -8.58
CA GLY A 195 -11.10 -18.15 -9.09
C GLY A 195 -12.30 -18.13 -8.14
N HIS A 196 -12.18 -17.57 -6.91
CA HIS A 196 -13.33 -17.43 -6.02
C HIS A 196 -14.35 -16.48 -6.63
N THR A 197 -15.62 -16.84 -6.58
CA THR A 197 -16.73 -16.00 -7.07
C THR A 197 -17.53 -15.47 -5.90
N PHE A 198 -17.86 -14.19 -5.95
CA PHE A 198 -18.59 -13.51 -4.88
C PHE A 198 -19.50 -12.43 -5.45
N GLU A 199 -20.48 -11.98 -4.66
CA GLU A 199 -21.33 -10.84 -4.96
C GLU A 199 -20.95 -9.67 -4.06
N MET A 200 -20.82 -8.48 -4.65
CA MET A 200 -20.50 -7.28 -3.91
C MET A 200 -20.98 -6.04 -4.68
N THR A 201 -21.39 -5.01 -3.97
CA THR A 201 -21.78 -3.75 -4.62
C THR A 201 -20.57 -3.04 -5.21
N PRO A 202 -20.69 -2.39 -6.37
CA PRO A 202 -19.64 -1.54 -6.92
C PRO A 202 -19.10 -0.51 -5.92
N ASN A 203 -19.97 0.06 -5.08
CA ASN A 203 -19.56 1.02 -4.06
C ASN A 203 -18.53 0.45 -3.08
N LEU A 204 -18.70 -0.79 -2.63
CA LEU A 204 -17.73 -1.44 -1.74
C LEU A 204 -16.41 -1.72 -2.46
N VAL A 205 -16.46 -2.11 -3.74
CA VAL A 205 -15.26 -2.39 -4.54
C VAL A 205 -14.49 -1.11 -4.85
N LEU A 206 -15.18 -0.08 -5.36
CA LEU A 206 -14.52 1.14 -5.85
C LEU A 206 -14.15 2.10 -4.71
N ASN A 207 -15.09 2.36 -3.81
CA ASN A 207 -14.95 3.37 -2.76
C ASN A 207 -14.55 2.79 -1.41
N GLY A 208 -15.02 1.59 -1.08
CA GLY A 208 -14.71 0.90 0.16
C GLY A 208 -13.38 0.12 0.15
N GLY A 209 -12.81 -0.12 -1.03
CA GLY A 209 -11.58 -0.90 -1.19
C GLY A 209 -11.73 -2.40 -0.89
N HIS A 210 -12.96 -2.89 -0.72
CA HIS A 210 -13.23 -4.31 -0.47
C HIS A 210 -13.04 -5.15 -1.74
N TRP A 211 -12.68 -6.40 -1.55
CA TRP A 211 -12.54 -7.37 -2.64
C TRP A 211 -13.00 -8.75 -2.17
N CYS A 212 -12.38 -9.82 -2.64
CA CYS A 212 -12.78 -11.17 -2.36
C CYS A 212 -12.77 -11.51 -0.86
N PRO A 213 -13.91 -11.84 -0.25
CA PRO A 213 -13.98 -12.12 1.18
C PRO A 213 -13.24 -13.39 1.61
N GLU A 214 -12.97 -14.32 0.67
CA GLU A 214 -12.18 -15.52 0.97
C GLU A 214 -10.68 -15.25 0.94
N CYS A 215 -10.21 -14.30 0.10
CA CYS A 215 -8.79 -13.94 0.01
C CYS A 215 -8.38 -12.91 1.06
N ASP A 216 -9.29 -12.03 1.42
CA ASP A 216 -9.07 -10.91 2.33
C ASP A 216 -10.29 -10.78 3.26
N PRO A 217 -10.45 -11.72 4.20
CA PRO A 217 -11.58 -11.72 5.11
C PRO A 217 -11.57 -10.46 5.99
N ILE A 218 -12.76 -9.98 6.29
CA ILE A 218 -12.92 -8.80 7.15
C ILE A 218 -12.38 -9.08 8.55
N PRO A 219 -11.65 -8.13 9.18
CA PRO A 219 -10.91 -8.38 10.43
C PRO A 219 -11.75 -8.93 11.59
N TRP A 220 -13.03 -8.61 11.64
CA TRP A 220 -13.92 -9.10 12.71
C TRP A 220 -14.44 -10.53 12.54
N ASN A 221 -14.04 -11.21 11.48
CA ASN A 221 -14.36 -12.64 11.26
C ASN A 221 -13.19 -13.56 11.64
N TYR A 222 -12.14 -13.04 12.25
CA TYR A 222 -10.97 -13.86 12.64
C TYR A 222 -11.17 -14.69 13.91
N ASP A 223 -12.27 -14.50 14.64
CA ASP A 223 -12.53 -15.15 15.92
C ASP A 223 -13.51 -16.35 15.81
N GLU A 224 -13.80 -16.82 14.59
CA GLU A 224 -14.63 -18.02 14.35
C GLU A 224 -13.79 -19.26 14.01
#